data_3821b1ba663c0dfa5e4fb0b47d599e89
#
_entry.id   3821b1ba663c0dfa5e4fb0b47d599e89
#
_cell.length_a   1.000
_cell.length_b   1.000
_cell.length_c   1.000
_cell.angle_alpha   90.00
_cell.angle_beta   90.00
_cell.angle_gamma   90.00
#
_symmetry.space_group_name_H-M   'P 1'
#
loop_
_entity.id
_entity.type
_entity.pdbx_description
1 polymer ?
#
loop_
_entity_poly.entity_id
_entity_poly.type
_entity_poly.pdbx_seq_one_letter_code
_entity_poly.pdbx_strand_id
1 'polypeptide(L)'
;MLNILIICIITTTKKYFQRKANIIYIVSNQHIIVVFSSAKTLQISYIGMQTQEVVIKPTLKVVLKSDSQNLDEVVVTAMGIKRSEKSLGYAVSSVKGDEITKARESNVLNSLSGKIAGLQIAQSSGTVGGSSSIQIRGASSIGSVSSPLFIIDGLPIDNGSYNPDRTNGIVDVGNRAGDINSDDIESINVLKGAAATALYGARAKDGAIVITTKKGKKNSPVFVTVNSSTRFENVLKLPDFQNEYAQGSYGVYNVKMLNGWGPKISSVQDQQFTDYKGDKVTLKANPDNVKDFYETGMSYINNVSVAGGGE
;
A
#
# COMPACT_ATOMS: atom_id res chain seq x y z
N MET A 1 26.85 -12.36 22.58
CA MET A 1 28.03 -11.57 22.93
C MET A 1 29.11 -11.79 21.87
N LEU A 2 29.45 -10.76 21.15
CA LEU A 2 30.48 -10.82 20.10
C LEU A 2 31.81 -10.37 20.75
N ASN A 3 32.77 -11.28 20.86
CA ASN A 3 34.10 -10.96 21.35
C ASN A 3 34.98 -10.56 20.17
N ILE A 4 35.36 -9.29 20.09
CA ILE A 4 36.27 -8.78 19.07
C ILE A 4 37.65 -8.59 19.71
N LEU A 5 38.62 -9.35 19.24
CA LEU A 5 40.03 -9.18 19.63
C LEU A 5 40.67 -8.21 18.63
N ILE A 6 41.05 -7.04 19.09
CA ILE A 6 41.76 -6.03 18.31
C ILE A 6 43.22 -6.02 18.71
N ILE A 7 44.10 -6.35 17.77
CA ILE A 7 45.55 -6.25 17.97
C ILE A 7 45.99 -4.94 17.29
N CYS A 8 46.44 -3.99 18.07
CA CYS A 8 46.97 -2.72 17.60
C CYS A 8 48.47 -2.86 17.35
N ILE A 9 48.90 -2.90 16.09
CA ILE A 9 50.30 -2.88 15.73
C ILE A 9 50.68 -1.44 15.42
N ILE A 10 51.49 -0.82 16.28
CA ILE A 10 52.03 0.53 16.09
C ILE A 10 53.25 0.41 15.20
N THR A 11 53.14 0.63 13.92
CA THR A 11 54.29 0.81 13.02
C THR A 11 54.58 2.29 12.80
N THR A 12 55.72 2.74 13.34
CA THR A 12 56.27 4.09 13.06
C THR A 12 56.89 4.11 11.67
N THR A 13 56.12 4.46 10.66
CA THR A 13 56.64 4.88 9.36
C THR A 13 56.20 6.30 9.08
N LYS A 14 57.24 7.21 9.18
CA LYS A 14 57.14 8.59 8.67
C LYS A 14 56.96 8.58 7.18
N LYS A 15 55.93 9.24 6.70
CA LYS A 15 55.71 10.04 5.48
C LYS A 15 54.45 9.67 4.73
N TYR A 16 53.73 10.77 4.41
CA TYR A 16 52.57 10.90 3.54
C TYR A 16 51.21 10.42 4.12
N PHE A 17 50.50 11.28 4.77
CA PHE A 17 49.14 11.74 4.45
C PHE A 17 48.65 12.76 5.52
N GLN A 18 48.64 14.04 5.16
CA GLN A 18 47.89 15.04 5.89
C GLN A 18 46.44 15.01 5.37
N ARG A 19 45.48 14.73 6.23
CA ARG A 19 44.20 15.41 6.43
C ARG A 19 43.21 14.53 7.16
N LYS A 20 42.74 15.03 8.31
CA LYS A 20 41.50 14.76 9.05
C LYS A 20 40.57 13.65 8.49
N ALA A 21 40.51 12.49 9.17
CA ALA A 21 39.34 11.64 9.23
C ALA A 21 39.41 10.79 10.53
N ASN A 22 38.56 11.08 11.48
CA ASN A 22 38.43 10.37 12.76
C ASN A 22 37.36 9.25 12.68
N ILE A 23 37.30 8.46 11.63
CA ILE A 23 36.28 7.41 11.54
C ILE A 23 36.92 6.15 10.98
N ILE A 24 36.94 5.10 11.79
CA ILE A 24 37.39 3.77 11.38
C ILE A 24 36.19 2.83 11.44
N TYR A 25 35.85 2.20 10.32
CA TYR A 25 34.82 1.15 10.26
C TYR A 25 35.51 -0.22 10.38
N ILE A 26 35.04 -1.04 11.30
CA ILE A 26 35.51 -2.43 11.46
C ILE A 26 34.40 -3.34 10.93
N VAL A 27 34.69 -4.02 9.84
CA VAL A 27 33.84 -5.12 9.36
C VAL A 27 34.66 -6.39 9.37
N SER A 28 34.32 -7.32 10.31
CA SER A 28 34.72 -8.74 10.43
C SER A 28 36.21 -9.17 10.29
N ASN A 29 36.58 -9.97 11.18
CA ASN A 29 37.61 -11.01 11.43
C ASN A 29 39.03 -10.97 10.80
N GLN A 30 39.38 -10.08 9.87
CA GLN A 30 40.76 -10.01 9.32
C GLN A 30 41.12 -8.62 8.75
N HIS A 31 40.95 -7.53 9.51
CA HIS A 31 41.36 -6.22 9.03
C HIS A 31 42.40 -5.55 9.93
N ILE A 32 43.49 -5.09 9.31
CA ILE A 32 44.53 -4.29 9.95
C ILE A 32 44.01 -2.85 10.06
N ILE A 33 43.87 -2.35 11.28
CA ILE A 33 43.45 -0.97 11.53
C ILE A 33 44.71 -0.12 11.71
N VAL A 34 44.89 0.87 10.84
CA VAL A 34 45.99 1.85 10.99
C VAL A 34 45.45 3.04 11.75
N VAL A 35 45.96 3.25 12.97
CA VAL A 35 45.60 4.38 13.83
C VAL A 35 46.72 5.41 13.79
N PHE A 36 46.40 6.70 13.70
CA PHE A 36 47.37 7.78 13.76
C PHE A 36 47.98 7.87 15.20
N SER A 37 49.25 8.15 15.28
CA SER A 37 50.00 8.21 16.54
C SER A 37 49.50 9.25 17.57
N SER A 38 48.60 10.14 17.19
CA SER A 38 47.97 11.15 18.05
C SER A 38 46.59 10.78 18.58
N ALA A 39 46.05 9.65 18.18
CA ALA A 39 44.73 9.21 18.63
C ALA A 39 44.80 8.61 20.03
N LYS A 40 43.95 9.09 20.92
CA LYS A 40 43.86 8.59 22.34
C LYS A 40 42.72 7.61 22.55
N THR A 41 41.65 7.71 21.73
CA THR A 41 40.46 6.89 21.86
C THR A 41 40.10 6.26 20.53
N LEU A 42 39.50 5.08 20.58
CA LEU A 42 38.97 4.33 19.46
C LEU A 42 37.47 4.20 19.64
N GLN A 43 36.71 4.64 18.66
CA GLN A 43 35.25 4.46 18.61
C GLN A 43 34.94 3.20 17.81
N ILE A 44 34.26 2.25 18.44
CA ILE A 44 33.89 0.97 17.83
C ILE A 44 32.39 0.93 17.70
N SER A 45 31.91 0.79 16.45
CA SER A 45 30.49 0.62 16.14
C SER A 45 30.28 -0.62 15.28
N TYR A 46 29.19 -1.33 15.53
CA TYR A 46 28.75 -2.48 14.75
C TYR A 46 27.24 -2.44 14.63
N ILE A 47 26.71 -2.88 13.49
CA ILE A 47 25.26 -2.86 13.23
C ILE A 47 24.53 -3.70 14.28
N GLY A 48 23.58 -3.08 14.99
CA GLY A 48 22.82 -3.72 16.08
C GLY A 48 23.55 -3.78 17.43
N MET A 49 24.66 -3.06 17.59
CA MET A 49 25.43 -2.98 18.85
C MET A 49 25.61 -1.51 19.28
N GLN A 50 25.67 -1.30 20.59
CA GLN A 50 25.95 0.03 21.15
C GLN A 50 27.39 0.43 20.84
N THR A 51 27.53 1.65 20.29
CA THR A 51 28.83 2.25 20.02
C THR A 51 29.58 2.47 21.31
N GLN A 52 30.84 2.03 21.38
CA GLN A 52 31.71 2.19 22.54
C GLN A 52 32.96 2.97 22.18
N GLU A 53 33.33 3.95 23.05
CA GLU A 53 34.63 4.61 23.00
C GLU A 53 35.57 3.98 24.00
N VAL A 54 36.75 3.58 23.54
CA VAL A 54 37.74 2.88 24.37
C VAL A 54 39.11 3.49 24.17
N VAL A 55 39.87 3.66 25.26
CA VAL A 55 41.24 4.17 25.20
C VAL A 55 42.15 3.14 24.52
N ILE A 56 42.97 3.60 23.59
CA ILE A 56 43.89 2.76 22.82
C ILE A 56 44.93 2.12 23.72
N LYS A 57 45.01 0.78 23.69
CA LYS A 57 46.02 -0.05 24.37
C LYS A 57 46.61 -1.02 23.37
N PRO A 58 47.85 -1.55 23.61
CA PRO A 58 48.49 -2.48 22.68
C PRO A 58 47.68 -3.73 22.36
N THR A 59 46.88 -4.18 23.31
CA THR A 59 45.91 -5.27 23.11
C THR A 59 44.61 -4.86 23.76
N LEU A 60 43.55 -4.90 22.99
CA LEU A 60 42.22 -4.45 23.41
C LEU A 60 41.19 -5.53 23.14
N LYS A 61 40.50 -5.97 24.18
CA LYS A 61 39.32 -6.84 24.05
C LYS A 61 38.09 -6.03 24.38
N VAL A 62 37.24 -5.80 23.39
CA VAL A 62 36.02 -5.04 23.55
C VAL A 62 34.82 -5.96 23.38
N VAL A 63 33.89 -5.88 24.33
CA VAL A 63 32.64 -6.62 24.31
C VAL A 63 31.55 -5.60 24.05
N LEU A 64 31.03 -5.58 22.82
CA LEU A 64 29.90 -4.74 22.47
C LEU A 64 28.61 -5.32 23.04
N LYS A 65 27.81 -4.46 23.65
CA LYS A 65 26.44 -4.82 24.08
C LYS A 65 25.50 -4.69 22.90
N SER A 66 24.56 -5.62 22.79
CA SER A 66 23.50 -5.51 21.79
C SER A 66 22.74 -4.21 22.01
N ASP A 67 22.57 -3.44 20.94
CA ASP A 67 21.67 -2.30 20.88
C ASP A 67 20.28 -2.81 20.54
N SER A 68 19.77 -3.71 21.34
CA SER A 68 18.36 -4.05 21.30
C SER A 68 17.58 -2.91 21.96
N GLN A 69 17.53 -1.77 21.31
CA GLN A 69 16.35 -0.93 21.43
C GLN A 69 15.22 -1.77 20.82
N ASN A 70 14.54 -2.53 21.67
CA ASN A 70 13.18 -2.94 21.36
C ASN A 70 12.42 -1.63 21.18
N LEU A 71 12.29 -1.19 19.94
CA LEU A 71 11.28 -0.24 19.58
C LEU A 71 9.98 -0.96 19.92
N ASP A 72 9.47 -0.74 21.12
CA ASP A 72 8.14 -1.19 21.47
C ASP A 72 7.21 -0.60 20.44
N GLU A 73 6.68 -1.45 19.58
CA GLU A 73 5.77 -1.04 18.56
C GLU A 73 4.54 -0.45 19.26
N VAL A 74 4.39 0.86 19.11
CA VAL A 74 3.33 1.61 19.77
C VAL A 74 2.15 1.62 18.82
N VAL A 75 1.05 1.06 19.25
CA VAL A 75 -0.20 1.00 18.51
C VAL A 75 -1.15 2.05 19.05
N VAL A 76 -1.82 2.76 18.17
CA VAL A 76 -2.90 3.66 18.56
C VAL A 76 -4.15 2.82 18.82
N THR A 77 -4.64 2.86 20.06
CA THR A 77 -5.86 2.18 20.48
C THR A 77 -7.07 3.12 20.37
N ALA A 78 -8.20 2.72 20.98
CA ALA A 78 -9.40 3.55 21.02
C ALA A 78 -9.10 4.97 21.51
N MET A 79 -9.78 5.95 20.94
CA MET A 79 -9.69 7.37 21.29
C MET A 79 -8.28 7.99 21.10
N GLY A 80 -7.44 7.41 20.22
CA GLY A 80 -6.12 7.97 19.93
C GLY A 80 -5.05 7.72 20.99
N ILE A 81 -5.30 6.88 21.99
CA ILE A 81 -4.34 6.57 23.05
C ILE A 81 -3.25 5.65 22.49
N LYS A 82 -1.99 6.06 22.63
CA LYS A 82 -0.82 5.26 22.25
C LYS A 82 -0.49 4.26 23.37
N ARG A 83 -0.46 2.96 23.04
CA ARG A 83 -0.04 1.89 23.95
C ARG A 83 0.97 0.98 23.26
N SER A 84 1.85 0.37 24.03
CA SER A 84 2.74 -0.69 23.52
C SER A 84 1.89 -1.90 23.11
N GLU A 85 2.16 -2.46 21.92
CA GLU A 85 1.46 -3.64 21.41
C GLU A 85 1.50 -4.80 22.41
N LYS A 86 2.63 -5.00 23.06
CA LYS A 86 2.83 -6.04 24.09
C LYS A 86 1.94 -5.87 25.31
N SER A 87 1.44 -4.67 25.58
CA SER A 87 0.55 -4.38 26.71
C SER A 87 -0.93 -4.61 26.40
N LEU A 88 -1.25 -4.95 25.13
CA LEU A 88 -2.62 -5.19 24.71
C LEU A 88 -2.99 -6.65 24.94
N GLY A 89 -4.06 -6.89 25.66
CA GLY A 89 -4.62 -8.23 25.89
C GLY A 89 -5.36 -8.82 24.68
N TYR A 90 -5.24 -8.20 23.50
CA TYR A 90 -5.92 -8.61 22.26
C TYR A 90 -5.03 -8.41 21.03
N ALA A 91 -5.28 -9.21 20.00
CA ALA A 91 -4.50 -9.16 18.77
C ALA A 91 -4.83 -7.92 17.92
N VAL A 92 -3.85 -7.07 17.73
CA VAL A 92 -3.87 -5.94 16.80
C VAL A 92 -2.86 -6.22 15.70
N SER A 93 -3.17 -5.84 14.48
CA SER A 93 -2.20 -5.84 13.39
C SER A 93 -2.04 -4.39 12.93
N SER A 94 -0.79 -3.92 12.92
CA SER A 94 -0.44 -2.55 12.56
C SER A 94 0.33 -2.50 11.24
N VAL A 95 0.06 -1.50 10.41
CA VAL A 95 0.82 -1.19 9.19
C VAL A 95 1.19 0.28 9.25
N LYS A 96 2.46 0.59 9.06
CA LYS A 96 2.97 1.97 9.07
C LYS A 96 2.66 2.66 7.74
N GLY A 97 2.48 3.99 7.78
CA GLY A 97 2.21 4.80 6.60
C GLY A 97 3.25 4.64 5.49
N ASP A 98 4.53 4.51 5.85
CA ASP A 98 5.62 4.32 4.89
C ASP A 98 5.49 3.01 4.09
N GLU A 99 4.88 1.98 4.67
CA GLU A 99 4.63 0.72 3.96
C GLU A 99 3.43 0.85 3.01
N ILE A 100 2.46 1.69 3.35
CA ILE A 100 1.28 1.95 2.55
C ILE A 100 1.67 2.76 1.31
N THR A 101 2.53 3.77 1.47
CA THR A 101 2.96 4.65 0.40
C THR A 101 3.92 4.02 -0.60
N LYS A 102 4.53 2.87 -0.29
CA LYS A 102 5.38 2.12 -1.24
C LYS A 102 4.63 1.65 -2.48
N ALA A 103 3.39 1.21 -2.30
CA ALA A 103 2.50 0.82 -3.39
C ALA A 103 1.29 1.75 -3.36
N ARG A 104 1.41 2.90 -4.03
CA ARG A 104 0.35 3.91 -4.06
C ARG A 104 -0.81 3.41 -4.90
N GLU A 105 -1.82 2.91 -4.23
CA GLU A 105 -3.08 2.50 -4.84
C GLU A 105 -4.07 3.66 -4.85
N SER A 106 -4.98 3.69 -5.83
CA SER A 106 -6.07 4.68 -5.89
C SER A 106 -6.95 4.61 -4.65
N ASN A 107 -7.17 3.39 -4.13
CA ASN A 107 -7.87 3.15 -2.89
C ASN A 107 -6.86 2.64 -1.86
N VAL A 108 -6.69 3.37 -0.78
CA VAL A 108 -5.75 3.06 0.31
C VAL A 108 -5.95 1.66 0.88
N LEU A 109 -7.18 1.15 0.84
CA LEU A 109 -7.51 -0.17 1.34
C LEU A 109 -6.82 -1.28 0.54
N ASN A 110 -6.67 -1.10 -0.77
CA ASN A 110 -6.01 -2.10 -1.61
C ASN A 110 -4.54 -2.29 -1.23
N SER A 111 -3.89 -1.22 -0.74
CA SER A 111 -2.50 -1.29 -0.28
C SER A 111 -2.31 -2.17 0.96
N LEU A 112 -3.38 -2.51 1.69
CA LEU A 112 -3.34 -3.41 2.85
C LEU A 112 -3.42 -4.89 2.46
N SER A 113 -3.76 -5.18 1.21
CA SER A 113 -3.87 -6.57 0.72
C SER A 113 -2.53 -7.30 0.89
N GLY A 114 -2.58 -8.49 1.49
CA GLY A 114 -1.41 -9.30 1.77
C GLY A 114 -0.52 -8.83 2.93
N LYS A 115 -0.75 -7.64 3.50
CA LYS A 115 0.07 -7.12 4.62
C LYS A 115 -0.48 -7.49 6.00
N ILE A 116 -1.75 -7.78 6.10
CA ILE A 116 -2.43 -8.07 7.37
C ILE A 116 -3.05 -9.47 7.33
N ALA A 117 -2.61 -10.32 8.25
CA ALA A 117 -3.13 -11.67 8.37
C ALA A 117 -4.63 -11.67 8.73
N GLY A 118 -5.42 -12.42 7.96
CA GLY A 118 -6.87 -12.54 8.16
C GLY A 118 -7.69 -11.37 7.62
N LEU A 119 -7.08 -10.44 6.87
CA LEU A 119 -7.75 -9.40 6.13
C LEU A 119 -7.87 -9.84 4.66
N GLN A 120 -9.08 -9.88 4.16
CA GLN A 120 -9.39 -10.15 2.75
C GLN A 120 -9.91 -8.86 2.12
N ILE A 121 -9.30 -8.47 1.02
CA ILE A 121 -9.69 -7.29 0.25
C ILE A 121 -9.93 -7.74 -1.19
N ALA A 122 -11.12 -7.45 -1.68
CA ALA A 122 -11.51 -7.71 -3.06
C ALA A 122 -12.07 -6.44 -3.68
N GLN A 123 -11.57 -6.06 -4.82
CA GLN A 123 -12.16 -4.99 -5.61
C GLN A 123 -13.51 -5.45 -6.15
N SER A 124 -14.53 -4.62 -6.01
CA SER A 124 -15.89 -4.95 -6.45
C SER A 124 -16.04 -4.85 -7.96
N SER A 125 -15.26 -4.01 -8.60
CA SER A 125 -15.28 -3.79 -10.06
C SER A 125 -13.87 -3.57 -10.60
N GLY A 126 -13.72 -3.69 -11.92
CA GLY A 126 -12.50 -3.31 -12.63
C GLY A 126 -12.39 -1.81 -12.93
N THR A 127 -13.29 -1.00 -12.40
CA THR A 127 -13.34 0.44 -12.63
C THR A 127 -12.27 1.15 -11.82
N VAL A 128 -11.61 2.14 -12.42
CA VAL A 128 -10.64 3.01 -11.74
C VAL A 128 -11.31 3.71 -10.56
N GLY A 129 -10.73 3.59 -9.37
CA GLY A 129 -11.31 4.15 -8.14
C GLY A 129 -12.53 3.40 -7.61
N GLY A 130 -12.84 2.21 -8.16
CA GLY A 130 -13.96 1.39 -7.72
C GLY A 130 -13.90 1.00 -6.24
N SER A 131 -15.04 0.57 -5.71
CA SER A 131 -15.17 0.17 -4.32
C SER A 131 -14.38 -1.11 -4.02
N SER A 132 -13.89 -1.21 -2.80
CA SER A 132 -13.22 -2.41 -2.29
C SER A 132 -14.04 -3.01 -1.15
N SER A 133 -14.35 -4.31 -1.28
CA SER A 133 -14.96 -5.10 -0.22
C SER A 133 -13.88 -5.60 0.72
N ILE A 134 -14.10 -5.41 2.03
CA ILE A 134 -13.16 -5.81 3.06
C ILE A 134 -13.85 -6.74 4.04
N GLN A 135 -13.18 -7.83 4.35
CA GLN A 135 -13.62 -8.78 5.36
C GLN A 135 -12.46 -9.13 6.30
N ILE A 136 -12.75 -9.14 7.59
CA ILE A 136 -11.80 -9.55 8.63
C ILE A 136 -12.22 -10.95 9.13
N ARG A 137 -11.35 -11.95 8.90
CA ARG A 137 -11.60 -13.36 9.26
C ARG A 137 -12.81 -14.01 8.55
N GLY A 138 -13.18 -13.47 7.36
CA GLY A 138 -14.29 -13.98 6.55
C GLY A 138 -15.65 -13.39 6.91
N ALA A 139 -16.70 -13.92 6.28
CA ALA A 139 -18.06 -13.47 6.51
C ALA A 139 -18.57 -13.94 7.88
N SER A 140 -19.06 -13.04 8.70
CA SER A 140 -19.59 -13.32 10.04
C SER A 140 -21.10 -13.58 10.04
N SER A 141 -21.80 -13.28 8.94
CA SER A 141 -23.26 -13.37 8.84
C SER A 141 -23.71 -13.88 7.47
N ILE A 142 -24.75 -14.69 7.46
CA ILE A 142 -25.43 -15.16 6.25
C ILE A 142 -26.44 -14.08 5.82
N GLY A 143 -26.29 -13.57 4.60
CA GLY A 143 -27.24 -12.61 4.01
C GLY A 143 -27.02 -11.15 4.37
N SER A 144 -25.98 -10.81 5.14
CA SER A 144 -25.57 -9.41 5.35
C SER A 144 -24.12 -9.19 4.95
N VAL A 145 -23.80 -7.99 4.49
CA VAL A 145 -22.43 -7.60 4.17
C VAL A 145 -21.66 -7.43 5.49
N SER A 146 -20.67 -8.29 5.72
CA SER A 146 -19.75 -8.18 6.85
C SER A 146 -18.68 -7.16 6.50
N SER A 147 -18.87 -5.90 6.90
CA SER A 147 -17.90 -4.82 6.68
C SER A 147 -17.36 -4.33 8.02
N PRO A 148 -16.03 -4.16 8.18
CA PRO A 148 -15.46 -3.60 9.39
C PRO A 148 -15.84 -2.12 9.55
N LEU A 149 -15.87 -1.66 10.81
CA LEU A 149 -16.06 -0.25 11.14
C LEU A 149 -14.77 0.53 10.80
N PHE A 150 -14.90 1.64 10.10
CA PHE A 150 -13.80 2.55 9.82
C PHE A 150 -13.76 3.69 10.83
N ILE A 151 -12.57 3.99 11.32
CA ILE A 151 -12.33 5.04 12.32
C ILE A 151 -11.12 5.84 11.89
N ILE A 152 -11.30 7.15 11.72
CA ILE A 152 -10.20 8.09 11.39
C ILE A 152 -10.02 9.02 12.59
N ASP A 153 -8.81 9.02 13.15
CA ASP A 153 -8.45 9.85 14.31
C ASP A 153 -9.45 9.78 15.47
N GLY A 154 -10.06 8.60 15.67
CA GLY A 154 -11.04 8.34 16.72
C GLY A 154 -12.50 8.56 16.31
N LEU A 155 -12.77 9.10 15.14
CA LEU A 155 -14.11 9.33 14.64
C LEU A 155 -14.56 8.20 13.71
N PRO A 156 -15.67 7.51 14.00
CA PRO A 156 -16.20 6.49 13.11
C PRO A 156 -16.79 7.11 11.84
N ILE A 157 -16.44 6.54 10.70
CA ILE A 157 -16.95 6.92 9.38
C ILE A 157 -17.74 5.77 8.76
N ASP A 158 -18.71 6.11 7.94
CA ASP A 158 -19.38 5.16 7.08
C ASP A 158 -18.57 4.93 5.80
N ASN A 159 -18.19 3.68 5.56
CA ASN A 159 -17.48 3.27 4.36
C ASN A 159 -18.39 2.55 3.36
N GLY A 160 -19.69 2.73 3.45
CA GLY A 160 -20.63 2.21 2.47
C GLY A 160 -20.30 2.74 1.07
N SER A 161 -20.42 1.89 0.04
CA SER A 161 -20.45 2.37 -1.33
C SER A 161 -21.81 3.01 -1.56
N TYR A 162 -21.81 4.28 -1.98
CA TYR A 162 -23.02 4.97 -2.31
C TYR A 162 -23.46 4.60 -3.73
N ASN A 163 -24.30 3.60 -3.84
CA ASN A 163 -25.01 3.31 -5.08
C ASN A 163 -26.47 3.72 -4.89
N PRO A 164 -26.91 4.88 -5.42
CA PRO A 164 -28.27 5.38 -5.22
C PRO A 164 -29.32 4.53 -5.91
N ASP A 165 -28.94 3.72 -6.88
CA ASP A 165 -29.86 2.85 -7.60
C ASP A 165 -29.41 1.40 -7.58
N ARG A 166 -29.75 0.70 -6.50
CA ARG A 166 -29.50 -0.75 -6.37
C ARG A 166 -30.27 -1.59 -7.39
N THR A 167 -31.31 -1.03 -7.99
CA THR A 167 -32.15 -1.72 -8.98
C THR A 167 -31.55 -1.71 -10.38
N ASN A 168 -30.80 -0.66 -10.71
CA ASN A 168 -30.14 -0.52 -12.01
C ASN A 168 -28.60 -0.64 -11.96
N GLY A 169 -28.05 -0.88 -10.82
CA GLY A 169 -26.73 -1.37 -10.40
C GLY A 169 -25.50 -1.19 -11.28
N ILE A 170 -25.39 -0.11 -12.04
CA ILE A 170 -24.51 -0.10 -13.20
C ILE A 170 -23.20 0.62 -12.95
N VAL A 171 -23.12 1.52 -11.96
CA VAL A 171 -21.90 2.30 -11.74
C VAL A 171 -21.41 2.16 -10.30
N ASP A 172 -20.20 1.63 -10.14
CA ASP A 172 -19.48 1.61 -8.87
C ASP A 172 -18.73 2.94 -8.70
N VAL A 173 -19.21 3.79 -7.80
CA VAL A 173 -18.63 5.11 -7.52
C VAL A 173 -17.55 5.09 -6.44
N GLY A 174 -17.12 3.90 -6.03
CA GLY A 174 -16.14 3.72 -4.96
C GLY A 174 -16.73 3.80 -3.56
N ASN A 175 -15.88 3.65 -2.56
CA ASN A 175 -16.21 3.80 -1.15
C ASN A 175 -15.39 4.93 -0.52
N ARG A 176 -15.87 5.52 0.58
CA ARG A 176 -15.25 6.68 1.24
C ARG A 176 -13.83 6.48 1.72
N ALA A 177 -13.41 5.26 1.95
CA ALA A 177 -12.01 4.98 2.27
C ALA A 177 -11.05 5.27 1.09
N GLY A 178 -11.56 5.32 -0.14
CA GLY A 178 -10.82 5.79 -1.31
C GLY A 178 -10.50 7.28 -1.30
N ASP A 179 -11.26 8.09 -0.54
CA ASP A 179 -11.04 9.53 -0.44
C ASP A 179 -9.86 9.88 0.50
N ILE A 180 -9.34 8.90 1.23
CA ILE A 180 -8.24 9.10 2.16
C ILE A 180 -6.93 9.08 1.38
N ASN A 181 -6.16 10.18 1.47
CA ASN A 181 -4.84 10.21 0.88
C ASN A 181 -3.86 9.35 1.68
N SER A 182 -3.23 8.39 1.01
CA SER A 182 -2.24 7.49 1.62
C SER A 182 -1.03 8.23 2.20
N ASP A 183 -0.69 9.39 1.65
CA ASP A 183 0.45 10.20 2.11
C ASP A 183 0.19 10.85 3.48
N ASP A 184 -1.07 11.03 3.90
CA ASP A 184 -1.44 11.64 5.18
C ASP A 184 -1.56 10.62 6.31
N ILE A 185 -1.40 9.33 6.03
CA ILE A 185 -1.54 8.26 7.01
C ILE A 185 -0.24 8.06 7.78
N GLU A 186 -0.31 8.09 9.12
CA GLU A 186 0.78 7.67 10.02
C GLU A 186 0.78 6.15 10.20
N SER A 187 -0.40 5.56 10.47
CA SER A 187 -0.55 4.11 10.66
C SER A 187 -1.99 3.67 10.46
N ILE A 188 -2.15 2.40 10.10
CA ILE A 188 -3.45 1.70 10.07
C ILE A 188 -3.38 0.52 11.02
N ASN A 189 -4.31 0.48 11.98
CA ASN A 189 -4.44 -0.58 12.95
C ASN A 189 -5.72 -1.36 12.72
N VAL A 190 -5.62 -2.68 12.59
CA VAL A 190 -6.77 -3.55 12.39
C VAL A 190 -7.07 -4.31 13.67
N LEU A 191 -8.25 -4.02 14.23
CA LEU A 191 -8.80 -4.66 15.42
C LEU A 191 -9.73 -5.79 14.98
N LYS A 192 -9.46 -7.00 15.46
CA LYS A 192 -10.16 -8.20 15.00
C LYS A 192 -11.23 -8.64 16.01
N GLY A 193 -12.49 -8.77 15.53
CA GLY A 193 -13.58 -9.38 16.29
C GLY A 193 -13.87 -8.72 17.65
N ALA A 194 -13.85 -9.51 18.71
CA ALA A 194 -14.23 -9.08 20.06
C ALA A 194 -13.48 -7.86 20.60
N ALA A 195 -12.22 -7.69 20.21
CA ALA A 195 -11.44 -6.51 20.58
C ALA A 195 -12.02 -5.20 20.05
N ALA A 196 -12.47 -5.22 18.80
CA ALA A 196 -13.12 -4.06 18.19
C ALA A 196 -14.48 -3.79 18.84
N THR A 197 -15.25 -4.84 19.11
CA THR A 197 -16.57 -4.73 19.77
C THR A 197 -16.45 -4.16 21.20
N ALA A 198 -15.44 -4.57 21.96
CA ALA A 198 -15.18 -4.06 23.29
C ALA A 198 -14.88 -2.55 23.32
N LEU A 199 -14.22 -2.04 22.26
CA LEU A 199 -13.82 -0.63 22.19
C LEU A 199 -14.86 0.27 21.53
N TYR A 200 -15.56 -0.23 20.51
CA TYR A 200 -16.44 0.57 19.66
C TYR A 200 -17.90 0.07 19.61
N GLY A 201 -18.22 -0.91 20.46
CA GLY A 201 -19.59 -1.45 20.59
C GLY A 201 -20.00 -2.35 19.42
N ALA A 202 -21.31 -2.64 19.34
CA ALA A 202 -21.88 -3.59 18.39
C ALA A 202 -21.63 -3.25 16.91
N ARG A 203 -21.42 -1.98 16.57
CA ARG A 203 -21.09 -1.56 15.19
C ARG A 203 -19.78 -2.13 14.68
N ALA A 204 -18.85 -2.49 15.58
CA ALA A 204 -17.57 -3.08 15.26
C ALA A 204 -17.56 -4.61 15.38
N LYS A 205 -18.72 -5.28 15.30
CA LYS A 205 -18.83 -6.75 15.40
C LYS A 205 -17.97 -7.48 14.36
N ASP A 206 -17.84 -6.93 13.17
CA ASP A 206 -17.08 -7.47 12.06
C ASP A 206 -15.60 -7.02 12.07
N GLY A 207 -15.18 -6.37 13.16
CA GLY A 207 -13.86 -5.78 13.33
C GLY A 207 -13.86 -4.27 13.10
N ALA A 208 -12.68 -3.65 13.30
CA ALA A 208 -12.50 -2.22 13.05
C ALA A 208 -11.14 -1.93 12.41
N ILE A 209 -11.12 -0.95 11.52
CA ILE A 209 -9.93 -0.41 10.87
C ILE A 209 -9.75 1.00 11.41
N VAL A 210 -8.70 1.19 12.21
CA VAL A 210 -8.37 2.47 12.84
C VAL A 210 -7.23 3.12 12.06
N ILE A 211 -7.51 4.23 11.42
CA ILE A 211 -6.58 5.03 10.63
C ILE A 211 -6.16 6.22 11.47
N THR A 212 -4.86 6.39 11.62
CA THR A 212 -4.27 7.54 12.32
C THR A 212 -3.54 8.40 11.30
N THR A 213 -3.85 9.70 11.28
CA THR A 213 -3.20 10.64 10.36
C THR A 213 -1.92 11.20 10.96
N LYS A 214 -1.01 11.64 10.08
CA LYS A 214 0.24 12.29 10.45
C LYS A 214 -0.03 13.59 11.19
N LYS A 215 0.69 13.82 12.28
CA LYS A 215 0.62 15.06 13.09
C LYS A 215 1.97 15.75 13.14
N GLY A 216 1.97 17.06 13.29
CA GLY A 216 3.18 17.82 13.53
C GLY A 216 3.90 17.34 14.80
N LYS A 217 5.22 17.37 14.79
CA LYS A 217 6.06 17.01 15.94
C LYS A 217 6.57 18.31 16.60
N LYS A 218 6.47 18.41 17.93
CA LYS A 218 7.08 19.52 18.69
C LYS A 218 8.59 19.61 18.40
N ASN A 219 9.11 20.82 18.40
CA ASN A 219 10.54 21.13 18.17
C ASN A 219 11.09 20.51 16.87
N SER A 220 10.28 20.46 15.83
CA SER A 220 10.65 19.92 14.54
C SER A 220 10.83 21.06 13.54
N PRO A 221 11.90 21.09 12.74
CA PRO A 221 12.04 22.04 11.67
C PRO A 221 10.90 21.91 10.67
N VAL A 222 10.66 22.98 9.91
CA VAL A 222 9.64 22.96 8.87
C VAL A 222 10.12 22.09 7.71
N PHE A 223 9.32 21.07 7.37
CA PHE A 223 9.53 20.20 6.21
C PHE A 223 8.42 20.45 5.19
N VAL A 224 8.81 20.57 3.94
CA VAL A 224 7.89 20.58 2.81
C VAL A 224 8.08 19.28 2.06
N THR A 225 7.01 18.53 1.93
CA THR A 225 7.00 17.27 1.16
C THR A 225 6.09 17.45 -0.04
N VAL A 226 6.61 17.15 -1.23
CA VAL A 226 5.85 17.18 -2.48
C VAL A 226 5.87 15.78 -3.07
N ASN A 227 4.69 15.20 -3.26
CA ASN A 227 4.51 13.91 -3.89
C ASN A 227 3.62 14.07 -5.12
N SER A 228 4.03 13.49 -6.24
CA SER A 228 3.24 13.44 -7.45
C SER A 228 3.26 12.01 -8.00
N SER A 229 2.10 11.47 -8.33
CA SER A 229 1.93 10.15 -8.91
C SER A 229 0.96 10.21 -10.06
N THR A 230 1.33 9.63 -11.18
CA THR A 230 0.47 9.48 -12.36
C THR A 230 0.33 7.99 -12.65
N ARG A 231 -0.91 7.54 -12.82
CA ARG A 231 -1.25 6.14 -13.08
C ARG A 231 -2.04 6.05 -14.37
N PHE A 232 -1.71 5.08 -15.20
CA PHE A 232 -2.46 4.71 -16.41
C PHE A 232 -3.02 3.30 -16.21
N GLU A 233 -4.30 3.14 -16.46
CA GLU A 233 -5.00 1.86 -16.29
C GLU A 233 -5.69 1.47 -17.60
N ASN A 234 -5.39 0.27 -18.05
CA ASN A 234 -6.00 -0.31 -19.26
C ASN A 234 -6.63 -1.65 -18.92
N VAL A 235 -7.62 -2.05 -19.69
CA VAL A 235 -8.24 -3.37 -19.56
C VAL A 235 -7.17 -4.43 -19.87
N LEU A 236 -6.96 -5.35 -18.93
CA LEU A 236 -5.93 -6.38 -19.05
C LEU A 236 -6.30 -7.44 -20.11
N LYS A 237 -7.56 -7.87 -20.11
CA LYS A 237 -8.06 -8.90 -21.01
C LYS A 237 -9.53 -8.68 -21.32
N LEU A 238 -9.87 -8.78 -22.58
CA LEU A 238 -11.23 -8.74 -23.08
C LEU A 238 -11.65 -10.14 -23.56
N PRO A 239 -12.95 -10.45 -23.58
CA PRO A 239 -13.44 -11.66 -24.19
C PRO A 239 -13.16 -11.66 -25.70
N ASP A 240 -12.76 -12.80 -26.22
CA ASP A 240 -12.62 -13.00 -27.66
C ASP A 240 -13.98 -13.32 -28.24
N PHE A 241 -14.54 -12.38 -29.00
CA PHE A 241 -15.80 -12.57 -29.70
C PHE A 241 -15.56 -13.06 -31.13
N GLN A 242 -16.50 -13.83 -31.62
CA GLN A 242 -16.48 -14.25 -33.03
C GLN A 242 -16.71 -13.06 -33.95
N ASN A 243 -16.07 -13.05 -35.12
CA ASN A 243 -16.15 -12.00 -36.12
C ASN A 243 -16.56 -12.52 -37.51
N GLU A 244 -17.03 -13.75 -37.59
CA GLU A 244 -17.40 -14.40 -38.83
C GLU A 244 -18.88 -14.21 -39.18
N TYR A 245 -19.75 -14.18 -38.17
CA TYR A 245 -21.21 -14.06 -38.35
C TYR A 245 -21.71 -12.75 -37.79
N ALA A 246 -22.66 -12.17 -38.51
CA ALA A 246 -23.31 -10.94 -38.13
C ALA A 246 -24.38 -11.16 -37.06
N GLN A 247 -24.95 -10.07 -36.58
CA GLN A 247 -26.10 -10.04 -35.68
C GLN A 247 -27.31 -10.75 -36.28
N GLY A 248 -27.97 -11.59 -35.50
CA GLY A 248 -29.15 -12.37 -35.94
C GLY A 248 -29.13 -13.79 -35.42
N SER A 249 -29.94 -14.66 -36.05
CA SER A 249 -30.05 -16.07 -35.68
C SER A 249 -30.41 -16.91 -36.91
N TYR A 250 -30.02 -18.17 -36.90
CA TYR A 250 -30.28 -19.13 -37.99
C TYR A 250 -29.82 -18.66 -39.38
N GLY A 251 -28.73 -17.88 -39.43
CA GLY A 251 -28.22 -17.36 -40.71
C GLY A 251 -28.98 -16.14 -41.25
N VAL A 252 -29.96 -15.62 -40.52
CA VAL A 252 -30.76 -14.46 -40.91
C VAL A 252 -30.40 -13.26 -40.07
N TYR A 253 -30.13 -12.13 -40.73
CA TYR A 253 -29.88 -10.87 -40.05
C TYR A 253 -31.13 -10.36 -39.33
N ASN A 254 -30.99 -9.98 -38.06
CA ASN A 254 -32.07 -9.36 -37.33
C ASN A 254 -31.50 -8.32 -36.34
N VAL A 255 -31.79 -7.05 -36.59
CA VAL A 255 -31.33 -5.89 -35.84
C VAL A 255 -31.82 -5.88 -34.37
N LYS A 256 -32.91 -6.57 -34.07
CA LYS A 256 -33.51 -6.62 -32.72
C LYS A 256 -32.94 -7.78 -31.85
N MET A 257 -32.14 -8.65 -32.43
CA MET A 257 -31.54 -9.78 -31.71
C MET A 257 -30.14 -9.43 -31.27
N LEU A 258 -29.79 -9.81 -30.05
CA LEU A 258 -28.43 -9.66 -29.52
C LEU A 258 -27.50 -10.85 -29.86
N ASN A 259 -28.02 -11.87 -30.54
CA ASN A 259 -27.27 -13.06 -30.94
C ASN A 259 -26.34 -12.77 -32.11
N GLY A 260 -25.16 -13.31 -32.12
CA GLY A 260 -24.19 -13.22 -33.21
C GLY A 260 -24.22 -14.44 -34.13
N TRP A 261 -25.39 -14.94 -34.53
CA TRP A 261 -25.56 -16.11 -35.39
C TRP A 261 -26.43 -15.81 -36.60
N GLY A 262 -26.31 -14.59 -37.11
CA GLY A 262 -26.89 -14.15 -38.37
C GLY A 262 -26.16 -14.72 -39.60
N PRO A 263 -26.23 -14.08 -40.76
CA PRO A 263 -25.54 -14.54 -41.95
C PRO A 263 -24.01 -14.45 -41.78
N LYS A 264 -23.29 -15.33 -42.46
CA LYS A 264 -21.83 -15.24 -42.53
C LYS A 264 -21.46 -13.97 -43.31
N ILE A 265 -20.65 -13.09 -42.68
CA ILE A 265 -20.32 -11.76 -43.22
C ILE A 265 -19.68 -11.88 -44.60
N SER A 266 -18.79 -12.86 -44.81
CA SER A 266 -18.14 -13.07 -46.11
C SER A 266 -19.10 -13.47 -47.26
N SER A 267 -20.29 -14.01 -46.94
CA SER A 267 -21.28 -14.40 -47.95
C SER A 267 -22.26 -13.31 -48.32
N VAL A 268 -22.26 -12.18 -47.64
CA VAL A 268 -23.26 -11.10 -47.80
C VAL A 268 -22.62 -9.72 -47.98
N GLN A 269 -21.36 -9.67 -48.41
CA GLN A 269 -20.59 -8.43 -48.55
C GLN A 269 -21.24 -7.39 -49.48
N ASP A 270 -21.95 -7.85 -50.52
CA ASP A 270 -22.60 -7.01 -51.50
C ASP A 270 -24.09 -6.73 -51.19
N GLN A 271 -24.57 -7.23 -50.04
CA GLN A 271 -25.97 -7.05 -49.63
C GLN A 271 -26.11 -5.87 -48.68
N GLN A 272 -27.21 -5.13 -48.84
CA GLN A 272 -27.58 -4.05 -47.93
C GLN A 272 -28.64 -4.52 -46.94
N PHE A 273 -28.41 -4.20 -45.69
CA PHE A 273 -29.30 -4.48 -44.57
C PHE A 273 -29.79 -3.17 -43.95
N THR A 274 -30.89 -3.21 -43.25
CA THR A 274 -31.40 -2.04 -42.55
C THR A 274 -30.99 -2.11 -41.11
N ASP A 275 -30.30 -1.08 -40.60
CA ASP A 275 -29.89 -0.98 -39.21
C ASP A 275 -31.05 -0.52 -38.28
N TYR A 276 -30.73 -0.33 -36.98
CA TYR A 276 -31.73 0.10 -35.98
C TYR A 276 -32.21 1.54 -36.16
N LYS A 277 -31.48 2.36 -36.94
CA LYS A 277 -31.89 3.75 -37.31
C LYS A 277 -32.70 3.79 -38.58
N GLY A 278 -32.76 2.70 -39.34
CA GLY A 278 -33.43 2.65 -40.63
C GLY A 278 -32.49 2.86 -41.81
N ASP A 279 -31.20 3.04 -41.56
CA ASP A 279 -30.19 3.28 -42.58
C ASP A 279 -29.78 1.99 -43.29
N LYS A 280 -29.40 2.13 -44.59
CA LYS A 280 -28.85 1.03 -45.36
C LYS A 280 -27.36 0.84 -45.09
N VAL A 281 -27.00 -0.29 -44.53
CA VAL A 281 -25.63 -0.61 -44.15
C VAL A 281 -25.21 -1.95 -44.74
N THR A 282 -23.94 -2.10 -45.02
CA THR A 282 -23.29 -3.41 -45.30
C THR A 282 -22.75 -4.01 -44.03
N LEU A 283 -22.91 -5.33 -43.84
CA LEU A 283 -22.41 -6.00 -42.67
C LEU A 283 -20.88 -6.15 -42.78
N LYS A 284 -20.18 -5.68 -41.76
CA LYS A 284 -18.71 -5.76 -41.62
C LYS A 284 -18.36 -6.37 -40.29
N ALA A 285 -17.26 -7.12 -40.26
CA ALA A 285 -16.66 -7.52 -39.00
C ALA A 285 -16.09 -6.31 -38.28
N ASN A 286 -16.31 -6.24 -36.98
CA ASN A 286 -15.74 -5.20 -36.12
C ASN A 286 -14.99 -5.87 -34.93
N PRO A 287 -13.78 -6.36 -35.15
CA PRO A 287 -13.02 -7.12 -34.14
C PRO A 287 -12.68 -6.28 -32.92
N ASP A 288 -12.57 -4.98 -33.08
CA ASP A 288 -12.22 -4.05 -31.98
C ASP A 288 -13.44 -3.46 -31.26
N ASN A 289 -14.66 -3.86 -31.62
CA ASN A 289 -15.91 -3.30 -31.08
C ASN A 289 -15.95 -3.23 -29.54
N VAL A 290 -15.46 -4.26 -28.86
CA VAL A 290 -15.41 -4.27 -27.39
C VAL A 290 -14.24 -3.44 -26.87
N LYS A 291 -13.11 -3.47 -27.56
CA LYS A 291 -11.92 -2.71 -27.19
C LYS A 291 -12.14 -1.20 -27.34
N ASP A 292 -12.81 -0.79 -28.40
CA ASP A 292 -13.11 0.63 -28.69
C ASP A 292 -14.09 1.25 -27.68
N PHE A 293 -14.78 0.42 -26.91
CA PHE A 293 -15.64 0.88 -25.81
C PHE A 293 -14.83 1.34 -24.59
N TYR A 294 -13.62 0.81 -24.40
CA TYR A 294 -12.81 1.12 -23.24
C TYR A 294 -11.76 2.17 -23.56
N GLU A 295 -11.67 3.15 -22.69
CA GLU A 295 -10.64 4.17 -22.72
C GLU A 295 -9.56 3.89 -21.65
N THR A 296 -8.35 4.42 -21.87
CA THR A 296 -7.31 4.40 -20.86
C THR A 296 -7.70 5.29 -19.69
N GLY A 297 -7.87 4.70 -18.53
CA GLY A 297 -8.07 5.43 -17.27
C GLY A 297 -6.80 6.15 -16.86
N MET A 298 -6.92 7.39 -16.41
CA MET A 298 -5.79 8.18 -15.89
C MET A 298 -6.12 8.71 -14.51
N SER A 299 -5.21 8.51 -13.57
CA SER A 299 -5.31 9.04 -12.21
C SER A 299 -4.10 9.91 -11.90
N TYR A 300 -4.32 11.09 -11.36
CA TYR A 300 -3.30 12.02 -10.93
C TYR A 300 -3.47 12.29 -9.44
N ILE A 301 -2.46 11.93 -8.65
CA ILE A 301 -2.44 12.20 -7.21
C ILE A 301 -1.28 13.13 -6.93
N ASN A 302 -1.59 14.36 -6.53
CA ASN A 302 -0.60 15.35 -6.15
C ASN A 302 -0.85 15.73 -4.70
N ASN A 303 0.20 15.62 -3.87
CA ASN A 303 0.15 15.98 -2.47
C ASN A 303 1.29 16.95 -2.16
N VAL A 304 0.95 18.04 -1.49
CA VAL A 304 1.92 18.97 -0.91
C VAL A 304 1.61 19.08 0.58
N SER A 305 2.55 18.67 1.41
CA SER A 305 2.40 18.79 2.86
C SER A 305 3.51 19.65 3.46
N VAL A 306 3.14 20.47 4.42
CA VAL A 306 4.06 21.28 5.23
C VAL A 306 3.88 20.87 6.68
N ALA A 307 4.93 20.37 7.28
CA ALA A 307 4.92 19.94 8.68
C ALA A 307 6.06 20.58 9.44
N GLY A 308 5.77 21.02 10.65
CA GLY A 308 6.74 21.62 11.56
C GLY A 308 6.09 21.82 12.91
N GLY A 309 6.87 22.14 13.93
CA GLY A 309 6.36 22.41 15.25
C GLY A 309 7.28 23.35 16.02
N GLY A 310 6.70 24.38 16.61
CA GLY A 310 7.36 25.23 17.61
C GLY A 310 7.41 24.55 18.99
N GLU A 311 7.90 25.29 19.99
CA GLU A 311 7.96 24.89 21.41
C GLU A 311 6.58 24.58 22.00
#